data_48b751c6776242fade8ae7bc7e60c144
#
_entry.id   48b751c6776242fade8ae7bc7e60c144
#
_cell.length_a   1.000
_cell.length_b   1.000
_cell.length_c   1.000
_cell.angle_alpha   90.00
_cell.angle_beta   90.00
_cell.angle_gamma   90.00
#
_symmetry.space_group_name_H-M   'P 1'
#
loop_
_entity.id
_entity.type
_entity.pdbx_description
1 polymer ?
#
loop_
_entity_poly.entity_id
_entity_poly.type
_entity_poly.pdbx_seq_one_letter_code
_entity_poly.pdbx_strand_id
1 'polypeptide(L)'
;MKIGIDGRAAKWYRGTGIGTYTHELIRNLSNIDSENNYLIFMPQCDSLSNLGDNFSVELVDSICSDSFWDDIKVPNVLSTSDIEIYHVPQNGVGLSEKISCKKVITLHDIIPLRMPETVSDRYIRIFNNELPKILDNCDGIITVSEFSKSDIAKEFNFPLENIYVTPLAAEDIYRPLSKCQSKDLVTQKYGIEEDFVLYVGGFSPRKNIKGLIEAYSKLPSDLKETYKLVIIGRKGPSYYNYKARAEELGISDKVIFTDFIPLEDMPLFYNAAEVLVYPSFYEGFGLPPLEAMACGTPVIASNKTSLPEVCYESALLVDPYDIDMLSYDIQRVLTNSLLKLTMVKKSLTRSSQFSWSKTASDTIAAYKSIIYSDK
;
A
#
# COMPACT_ATOMS: atom_id res chain seq x y z
N MET A 1 -4.05 18.46 -22.12
CA MET A 1 -5.27 17.68 -21.81
C MET A 1 -5.97 18.31 -20.62
N LYS A 2 -7.30 18.17 -20.54
CA LYS A 2 -8.05 18.47 -19.32
C LYS A 2 -8.45 17.16 -18.62
N ILE A 3 -7.93 16.97 -17.42
CA ILE A 3 -7.96 15.69 -16.70
C ILE A 3 -8.77 15.86 -15.42
N GLY A 4 -9.82 15.07 -15.24
CA GLY A 4 -10.57 14.96 -14.00
C GLY A 4 -10.05 13.82 -13.14
N ILE A 5 -9.84 14.03 -11.85
CA ILE A 5 -9.41 12.98 -10.92
C ILE A 5 -10.36 12.94 -9.73
N ASP A 6 -10.84 11.75 -9.38
CA ASP A 6 -11.56 11.53 -8.14
C ASP A 6 -10.58 11.53 -6.95
N GLY A 7 -10.52 12.65 -6.23
CA GLY A 7 -9.61 12.85 -5.09
C GLY A 7 -10.17 12.42 -3.74
N ARG A 8 -11.42 11.91 -3.67
CA ARG A 8 -12.08 11.61 -2.39
C ARG A 8 -11.30 10.63 -1.51
N ALA A 9 -10.66 9.64 -2.11
CA ALA A 9 -9.86 8.66 -1.38
C ALA A 9 -8.64 9.29 -0.66
N ALA A 10 -8.07 10.36 -1.21
CA ALA A 10 -6.96 11.07 -0.57
C ALA A 10 -7.32 11.63 0.81
N LYS A 11 -8.59 11.97 1.04
CA LYS A 11 -9.09 12.42 2.33
C LYS A 11 -9.58 11.29 3.20
N TRP A 12 -10.50 10.47 2.68
CA TRP A 12 -11.21 9.49 3.52
C TRP A 12 -10.36 8.28 3.92
N TYR A 13 -9.31 7.99 3.15
CA TYR A 13 -8.47 6.80 3.36
C TYR A 13 -6.99 7.13 3.56
N ARG A 14 -6.64 8.38 3.90
CA ARG A 14 -5.26 8.75 4.23
C ARG A 14 -4.73 7.83 5.35
N GLY A 15 -3.53 7.28 5.16
CA GLY A 15 -2.96 6.24 6.03
C GLY A 15 -3.30 4.81 5.61
N THR A 16 -4.08 4.61 4.53
CA THR A 16 -4.20 3.32 3.83
C THR A 16 -3.48 3.39 2.49
N GLY A 17 -3.16 2.23 1.88
CA GLY A 17 -2.48 2.20 0.58
C GLY A 17 -3.20 3.01 -0.51
N ILE A 18 -4.53 2.88 -0.63
CA ILE A 18 -5.35 3.60 -1.62
C ILE A 18 -5.36 5.11 -1.34
N GLY A 19 -5.51 5.51 -0.08
CA GLY A 19 -5.53 6.92 0.31
C GLY A 19 -4.17 7.59 0.10
N THR A 20 -3.09 6.91 0.48
CA THR A 20 -1.71 7.35 0.24
C THR A 20 -1.44 7.49 -1.26
N TYR A 21 -1.80 6.48 -2.07
CA TYR A 21 -1.67 6.53 -3.52
C TYR A 21 -2.36 7.76 -4.11
N THR A 22 -3.65 7.96 -3.81
CA THR A 22 -4.44 9.07 -4.38
C THR A 22 -3.85 10.42 -3.96
N HIS A 23 -3.47 10.58 -2.70
CA HIS A 23 -2.86 11.80 -2.19
C HIS A 23 -1.52 12.11 -2.87
N GLU A 24 -0.60 11.14 -2.89
CA GLU A 24 0.74 11.32 -3.45
C GLU A 24 0.71 11.46 -4.97
N LEU A 25 -0.21 10.78 -5.66
CA LEU A 25 -0.39 10.95 -7.10
C LEU A 25 -0.78 12.40 -7.43
N ILE A 26 -1.83 12.95 -6.79
CA ILE A 26 -2.29 14.32 -7.05
C ILE A 26 -1.19 15.33 -6.72
N ARG A 27 -0.53 15.19 -5.55
CA ARG A 27 0.56 16.05 -5.12
C ARG A 27 1.72 16.05 -6.13
N ASN A 28 2.12 14.88 -6.60
CA ASN A 28 3.26 14.77 -7.51
C ASN A 28 2.89 15.15 -8.94
N LEU A 29 1.68 14.91 -9.42
CA LEU A 29 1.20 15.49 -10.68
C LEU A 29 1.28 17.02 -10.64
N SER A 30 0.86 17.62 -9.52
CA SER A 30 0.94 19.08 -9.34
C SER A 30 2.38 19.62 -9.33
N ASN A 31 3.33 18.82 -8.88
CA ASN A 31 4.74 19.22 -8.81
C ASN A 31 5.48 19.12 -10.14
N ILE A 32 5.07 18.18 -11.03
CA ILE A 32 5.84 17.86 -12.23
C ILE A 32 5.16 18.28 -13.55
N ASP A 33 3.85 18.53 -13.54
CA ASP A 33 3.09 18.79 -14.76
C ASP A 33 2.52 20.21 -14.77
N SER A 34 2.99 21.02 -15.71
CA SER A 34 2.49 22.35 -16.00
C SER A 34 1.77 22.46 -17.36
N GLU A 35 1.72 21.37 -18.13
CA GLU A 35 1.15 21.35 -19.49
C GLU A 35 -0.35 21.01 -19.51
N ASN A 36 -0.78 20.12 -18.61
CA ASN A 36 -2.14 19.66 -18.53
C ASN A 36 -2.93 20.43 -17.46
N ASN A 37 -4.24 20.52 -17.62
CA ASN A 37 -5.14 21.11 -16.63
C ASN A 37 -5.84 20.01 -15.84
N TYR A 38 -5.90 20.17 -14.53
CA TYR A 38 -6.47 19.18 -13.63
C TYR A 38 -7.68 19.71 -12.88
N LEU A 39 -8.74 18.91 -12.83
CA LEU A 39 -9.91 19.13 -12.00
C LEU A 39 -10.04 18.00 -10.98
N ILE A 40 -9.83 18.33 -9.70
CA ILE A 40 -9.83 17.37 -8.62
C ILE A 40 -11.17 17.43 -7.89
N PHE A 41 -11.89 16.31 -7.87
CA PHE A 41 -13.18 16.18 -7.17
C PHE A 41 -12.95 15.76 -5.73
N MET A 42 -13.24 16.65 -4.77
CA MET A 42 -12.98 16.46 -3.34
C MET A 42 -14.24 16.71 -2.49
N PRO A 43 -14.42 15.99 -1.36
CA PRO A 43 -15.51 16.26 -0.44
C PRO A 43 -15.31 17.54 0.38
N GLN A 44 -14.07 17.97 0.59
CA GLN A 44 -13.64 19.21 1.24
C GLN A 44 -12.19 19.52 0.86
N CYS A 45 -11.78 20.79 0.97
CA CYS A 45 -10.52 21.28 0.41
C CYS A 45 -9.26 21.08 1.29
N ASP A 46 -9.39 20.70 2.57
CA ASP A 46 -8.31 20.86 3.57
C ASP A 46 -7.13 19.88 3.47
N SER A 47 -7.19 18.85 2.63
CA SER A 47 -6.14 17.80 2.57
C SER A 47 -5.14 17.98 1.43
N LEU A 48 -5.41 18.86 0.46
CA LEU A 48 -4.54 19.13 -0.68
C LEU A 48 -4.25 20.64 -0.74
N SER A 49 -3.28 21.10 0.04
CA SER A 49 -2.77 22.48 0.00
C SER A 49 -1.63 22.61 -0.99
N ASN A 50 -1.45 23.80 -1.56
CA ASN A 50 -0.34 24.15 -2.45
C ASN A 50 -0.31 23.38 -3.78
N LEU A 51 -1.45 23.21 -4.43
CA LEU A 51 -1.52 22.71 -5.80
C LEU A 51 -1.08 23.80 -6.78
N GLY A 52 -0.54 23.41 -7.94
CA GLY A 52 -0.13 24.32 -9.00
C GLY A 52 -1.31 25.08 -9.63
N ASP A 53 -1.00 26.18 -10.34
CA ASP A 53 -2.01 27.07 -10.96
C ASP A 53 -2.90 26.37 -12.00
N ASN A 54 -2.43 25.26 -12.56
CA ASN A 54 -3.18 24.42 -13.51
C ASN A 54 -4.06 23.38 -12.83
N PHE A 55 -4.17 23.42 -11.49
CA PHE A 55 -5.05 22.55 -10.69
C PHE A 55 -6.21 23.36 -10.14
N SER A 56 -7.42 22.81 -10.29
CA SER A 56 -8.64 23.32 -9.65
C SER A 56 -9.32 22.22 -8.84
N VAL A 57 -9.95 22.60 -7.74
CA VAL A 57 -10.66 21.68 -6.86
C VAL A 57 -12.16 21.96 -6.98
N GLU A 58 -12.91 20.93 -7.32
CA GLU A 58 -14.37 20.93 -7.32
C GLU A 58 -14.87 20.22 -6.06
N LEU A 59 -15.67 20.93 -5.26
CA LEU A 59 -16.26 20.32 -4.07
C LEU A 59 -17.47 19.47 -4.46
N VAL A 60 -17.43 18.21 -4.12
CA VAL A 60 -18.54 17.28 -4.29
C VAL A 60 -19.28 17.15 -2.98
N ASP A 61 -20.60 17.35 -3.00
CA ASP A 61 -21.45 17.12 -1.85
C ASP A 61 -21.32 15.66 -1.40
N SER A 62 -20.67 15.46 -0.28
CA SER A 62 -20.68 14.19 0.40
C SER A 62 -21.85 14.18 1.37
N ILE A 63 -22.91 13.48 1.05
CA ILE A 63 -23.81 13.02 2.08
C ILE A 63 -22.97 12.11 2.96
N CYS A 64 -22.68 12.54 4.20
CA CYS A 64 -22.02 11.70 5.20
C CYS A 64 -22.89 10.48 5.47
N SER A 65 -22.78 9.44 4.65
CA SER A 65 -23.20 8.11 5.05
C SER A 65 -21.97 7.39 5.59
N ASP A 66 -22.13 6.58 6.61
CA ASP A 66 -21.09 5.72 7.19
C ASP A 66 -20.54 4.69 6.17
N SER A 67 -20.97 4.78 4.92
CA SER A 67 -20.63 3.86 3.87
C SER A 67 -20.20 4.57 2.59
N PHE A 68 -18.89 4.77 2.46
CA PHE A 68 -18.21 5.24 1.25
C PHE A 68 -18.75 4.62 -0.06
N TRP A 69 -19.15 3.37 -0.02
CA TRP A 69 -19.52 2.59 -1.19
C TRP A 69 -20.98 2.77 -1.63
N ASP A 70 -21.87 3.23 -0.77
CA ASP A 70 -23.31 3.37 -1.08
C ASP A 70 -23.65 4.72 -1.73
N ASP A 71 -22.78 5.75 -1.54
CA ASP A 71 -23.05 7.13 -1.97
C ASP A 71 -22.05 7.71 -2.98
N ILE A 72 -21.27 6.85 -3.65
CA ILE A 72 -20.38 7.32 -4.71
C ILE A 72 -21.21 7.66 -5.93
N LYS A 73 -21.80 8.84 -5.92
CA LYS A 73 -22.33 9.45 -7.13
C LYS A 73 -21.19 10.11 -7.89
N VAL A 74 -21.06 9.77 -9.16
CA VAL A 74 -20.23 10.57 -10.07
C VAL A 74 -20.70 12.00 -9.99
N PRO A 75 -19.80 12.98 -9.82
CA PRO A 75 -20.18 14.37 -9.79
C PRO A 75 -20.99 14.72 -11.04
N ASN A 76 -22.19 15.28 -10.88
CA ASN A 76 -23.04 15.75 -12.00
C ASN A 76 -22.31 16.75 -12.91
N VAL A 77 -21.24 17.37 -12.41
CA VAL A 77 -20.39 18.36 -13.09
C VAL A 77 -19.67 17.76 -14.30
N LEU A 78 -19.38 16.44 -14.30
CA LEU A 78 -18.70 15.79 -15.43
C LEU A 78 -19.49 15.84 -16.73
N SER A 79 -20.81 15.97 -16.67
CA SER A 79 -21.65 16.11 -17.87
C SER A 79 -21.57 17.49 -18.53
N THR A 80 -21.06 18.50 -17.82
CA THR A 80 -20.97 19.91 -18.27
C THR A 80 -19.53 20.37 -18.46
N SER A 81 -18.53 19.56 -18.06
CA SER A 81 -17.11 19.88 -18.19
C SER A 81 -16.56 19.34 -19.51
N ASP A 82 -15.60 20.05 -20.08
CA ASP A 82 -14.83 19.66 -21.27
C ASP A 82 -13.63 18.75 -20.92
N ILE A 83 -13.81 17.88 -19.91
CA ILE A 83 -12.82 16.89 -19.49
C ILE A 83 -12.62 15.87 -20.62
N GLU A 84 -11.35 15.63 -20.98
CA GLU A 84 -10.96 14.64 -21.99
C GLU A 84 -10.77 13.26 -21.39
N ILE A 85 -10.32 13.20 -20.11
CA ILE A 85 -10.07 11.94 -19.38
C ILE A 85 -10.51 12.08 -17.93
N TYR A 86 -11.17 11.05 -17.39
CA TYR A 86 -11.57 10.97 -15.99
C TYR A 86 -10.95 9.75 -15.33
N HIS A 87 -10.20 9.98 -14.26
CA HIS A 87 -9.49 8.94 -13.52
C HIS A 87 -10.09 8.69 -12.14
N VAL A 88 -10.43 7.43 -11.85
CA VAL A 88 -10.93 6.97 -10.54
C VAL A 88 -9.87 6.09 -9.88
N PRO A 89 -9.10 6.62 -8.90
CA PRO A 89 -7.93 5.92 -8.33
C PRO A 89 -8.27 4.82 -7.31
N GLN A 90 -9.50 4.72 -6.85
CA GLN A 90 -9.95 3.76 -5.84
C GLN A 90 -10.66 2.53 -6.45
N ASN A 91 -9.93 1.68 -7.17
CA ASN A 91 -10.44 0.48 -7.83
C ASN A 91 -11.65 0.74 -8.75
N GLY A 92 -11.73 1.94 -9.33
CA GLY A 92 -12.79 2.32 -10.25
C GLY A 92 -14.16 2.54 -9.61
N VAL A 93 -14.29 2.37 -8.30
CA VAL A 93 -15.58 2.50 -7.61
C VAL A 93 -16.09 3.94 -7.69
N GLY A 94 -17.27 4.10 -8.29
CA GLY A 94 -17.88 5.40 -8.58
C GLY A 94 -17.72 5.85 -10.03
N LEU A 95 -17.12 5.04 -10.91
CA LEU A 95 -17.11 5.32 -12.34
C LEU A 95 -18.52 5.18 -12.91
N SER A 96 -19.03 6.20 -13.61
CA SER A 96 -20.34 6.19 -14.24
C SER A 96 -20.26 5.85 -15.72
N GLU A 97 -21.23 5.07 -16.19
CA GLU A 97 -21.43 4.76 -17.61
C GLU A 97 -21.80 6.02 -18.45
N LYS A 98 -22.35 7.06 -17.79
CA LYS A 98 -22.91 8.26 -18.46
C LYS A 98 -21.87 9.33 -18.79
N ILE A 99 -20.59 9.07 -18.58
CA ILE A 99 -19.51 10.02 -18.85
C ILE A 99 -19.07 9.86 -20.31
N SER A 100 -18.96 10.95 -21.05
CA SER A 100 -18.58 10.95 -22.48
C SER A 100 -17.08 11.02 -22.73
N CYS A 101 -16.25 11.33 -21.72
CA CYS A 101 -14.79 11.36 -21.85
C CYS A 101 -14.15 9.97 -21.70
N LYS A 102 -12.86 9.85 -22.00
CA LYS A 102 -12.08 8.64 -21.70
C LYS A 102 -12.07 8.35 -20.20
N LYS A 103 -12.22 7.08 -19.85
CA LYS A 103 -12.38 6.61 -18.48
C LYS A 103 -11.21 5.74 -18.07
N VAL A 104 -10.52 6.14 -17.02
CA VAL A 104 -9.37 5.42 -16.46
C VAL A 104 -9.64 5.07 -15.01
N ILE A 105 -9.25 3.88 -14.62
CA ILE A 105 -9.28 3.46 -13.22
C ILE A 105 -7.89 3.06 -12.76
N THR A 106 -7.58 3.25 -11.47
CA THR A 106 -6.51 2.47 -10.85
C THR A 106 -7.12 1.27 -10.16
N LEU A 107 -6.76 0.07 -10.61
CA LEU A 107 -7.08 -1.20 -9.98
C LEU A 107 -5.82 -1.74 -9.32
N HIS A 108 -5.72 -1.60 -8.00
CA HIS A 108 -4.51 -1.92 -7.25
C HIS A 108 -4.21 -3.41 -7.21
N ASP A 109 -5.25 -4.21 -7.02
CA ASP A 109 -5.21 -5.67 -6.98
C ASP A 109 -6.63 -6.25 -7.11
N ILE A 110 -6.70 -7.58 -7.14
CA ILE A 110 -7.95 -8.34 -7.17
C ILE A 110 -8.06 -9.30 -5.97
N ILE A 111 -7.54 -8.88 -4.80
CA ILE A 111 -7.61 -9.64 -3.55
C ILE A 111 -9.00 -10.19 -3.27
N PRO A 112 -10.11 -9.46 -3.44
CA PRO A 112 -11.45 -9.98 -3.17
C PRO A 112 -11.82 -11.23 -4.00
N LEU A 113 -11.20 -11.41 -5.15
CA LEU A 113 -11.41 -12.57 -6.01
C LEU A 113 -10.41 -13.71 -5.71
N ARG A 114 -9.22 -13.38 -5.23
CA ARG A 114 -8.16 -14.38 -4.93
C ARG A 114 -8.25 -14.94 -3.52
N MET A 115 -8.67 -14.11 -2.57
CA MET A 115 -8.74 -14.44 -1.14
C MET A 115 -10.02 -13.86 -0.51
N PRO A 116 -11.22 -14.28 -1.00
CA PRO A 116 -12.50 -13.70 -0.58
C PRO A 116 -12.72 -13.82 0.93
N GLU A 117 -12.23 -14.88 1.57
CA GLU A 117 -12.33 -15.10 3.02
C GLU A 117 -11.59 -14.06 3.87
N THR A 118 -10.76 -13.23 3.24
CA THR A 118 -9.92 -12.24 3.94
C THR A 118 -10.45 -10.82 3.88
N VAL A 119 -11.57 -10.61 3.20
CA VAL A 119 -12.23 -9.32 3.02
C VAL A 119 -13.70 -9.38 3.44
N SER A 120 -14.37 -8.22 3.57
CA SER A 120 -15.78 -8.19 3.94
C SER A 120 -16.70 -8.66 2.80
N ASP A 121 -17.82 -9.31 3.13
CA ASP A 121 -18.85 -9.73 2.16
C ASP A 121 -19.34 -8.58 1.29
N ARG A 122 -19.38 -7.38 1.84
CA ARG A 122 -19.73 -6.17 1.11
C ARG A 122 -18.71 -5.86 0.02
N TYR A 123 -17.41 -5.94 0.33
CA TYR A 123 -16.35 -5.69 -0.64
C TYR A 123 -16.33 -6.76 -1.74
N ILE A 124 -16.58 -8.02 -1.38
CA ILE A 124 -16.75 -9.11 -2.34
C ILE A 124 -17.92 -8.82 -3.31
N ARG A 125 -19.08 -8.38 -2.81
CA ARG A 125 -20.23 -8.03 -3.65
C ARG A 125 -19.92 -6.90 -4.62
N ILE A 126 -19.17 -5.88 -4.21
CA ILE A 126 -18.74 -4.79 -5.09
C ILE A 126 -17.84 -5.33 -6.21
N PHE A 127 -16.86 -6.16 -5.88
CA PHE A 127 -15.97 -6.75 -6.87
C PHE A 127 -16.70 -7.69 -7.84
N ASN A 128 -17.65 -8.47 -7.37
CA ASN A 128 -18.39 -9.39 -8.23
C ASN A 128 -19.44 -8.70 -9.10
N ASN A 129 -20.10 -7.65 -8.61
CA ASN A 129 -21.25 -7.05 -9.27
C ASN A 129 -20.92 -5.75 -10.02
N GLU A 130 -20.01 -4.92 -9.47
CA GLU A 130 -19.73 -3.60 -10.04
C GLU A 130 -18.45 -3.59 -10.86
N LEU A 131 -17.40 -4.28 -10.42
CA LEU A 131 -16.12 -4.26 -11.15
C LEU A 131 -16.21 -4.76 -12.59
N PRO A 132 -16.95 -5.83 -12.95
CA PRO A 132 -17.14 -6.22 -14.35
C PRO A 132 -17.73 -5.10 -15.19
N LYS A 133 -18.77 -4.41 -14.70
CA LYS A 133 -19.40 -3.28 -15.41
C LYS A 133 -18.44 -2.09 -15.55
N ILE A 134 -17.63 -1.85 -14.51
CA ILE A 134 -16.60 -0.80 -14.54
C ILE A 134 -15.58 -1.10 -15.63
N LEU A 135 -15.12 -2.36 -15.72
CA LEU A 135 -14.15 -2.80 -16.71
C LEU A 135 -14.69 -2.73 -18.14
N ASP A 136 -15.97 -3.11 -18.35
CA ASP A 136 -16.62 -3.00 -19.64
C ASP A 136 -16.75 -1.54 -20.13
N ASN A 137 -16.69 -0.59 -19.20
CA ASN A 137 -16.88 0.85 -19.48
C ASN A 137 -15.57 1.67 -19.40
N CYS A 138 -14.44 1.10 -18.97
CA CYS A 138 -13.19 1.84 -18.89
C CYS A 138 -12.35 1.70 -20.16
N ASP A 139 -11.63 2.77 -20.54
CA ASP A 139 -10.75 2.79 -21.69
C ASP A 139 -9.34 2.32 -21.36
N GLY A 140 -8.95 2.34 -20.07
CA GLY A 140 -7.67 1.86 -19.61
C GLY A 140 -7.60 1.65 -18.11
N ILE A 141 -6.72 0.74 -17.71
CA ILE A 141 -6.45 0.41 -16.31
C ILE A 141 -5.03 0.84 -15.97
N ILE A 142 -4.88 1.56 -14.88
CA ILE A 142 -3.59 1.75 -14.20
C ILE A 142 -3.51 0.72 -13.08
N THR A 143 -2.36 0.09 -12.91
CA THR A 143 -2.10 -0.82 -11.79
C THR A 143 -0.70 -0.62 -11.22
N VAL A 144 -0.40 -1.27 -10.10
CA VAL A 144 0.77 -0.90 -9.29
C VAL A 144 1.96 -1.84 -9.43
N SER A 145 1.78 -2.97 -10.13
CA SER A 145 2.86 -3.96 -10.36
C SER A 145 2.61 -4.78 -11.62
N GLU A 146 3.68 -5.37 -12.19
CA GLU A 146 3.55 -6.30 -13.32
C GLU A 146 2.80 -7.57 -12.92
N PHE A 147 2.93 -7.99 -11.66
CA PHE A 147 2.12 -9.07 -11.11
C PHE A 147 0.63 -8.73 -11.19
N SER A 148 0.21 -7.57 -10.64
CA SER A 148 -1.21 -7.15 -10.67
C SER A 148 -1.71 -6.98 -12.10
N LYS A 149 -0.89 -6.44 -13.02
CA LYS A 149 -1.22 -6.34 -14.45
C LYS A 149 -1.56 -7.71 -15.04
N SER A 150 -0.69 -8.68 -14.82
CA SER A 150 -0.88 -10.05 -15.34
C SER A 150 -2.09 -10.73 -14.72
N ASP A 151 -2.31 -10.53 -13.42
CA ASP A 151 -3.42 -11.12 -12.67
C ASP A 151 -4.78 -10.54 -13.09
N ILE A 152 -4.86 -9.22 -13.27
CA ILE A 152 -6.05 -8.50 -13.77
C ILE A 152 -6.37 -8.94 -15.22
N ALA A 153 -5.38 -8.91 -16.11
CA ALA A 153 -5.56 -9.28 -17.50
C ALA A 153 -6.10 -10.71 -17.64
N LYS A 154 -5.54 -11.65 -16.88
CA LYS A 154 -5.94 -13.06 -16.89
C LYS A 154 -7.35 -13.25 -16.34
N GLU A 155 -7.70 -12.56 -15.25
CA GLU A 155 -9.02 -12.73 -14.59
C GLU A 155 -10.15 -12.20 -15.45
N PHE A 156 -9.98 -11.02 -16.04
CA PHE A 156 -11.04 -10.33 -16.76
C PHE A 156 -10.91 -10.40 -18.28
N ASN A 157 -9.91 -11.12 -18.80
CA ASN A 157 -9.56 -11.12 -20.22
C ASN A 157 -9.42 -9.69 -20.80
N PHE A 158 -8.88 -8.76 -19.98
CA PHE A 158 -8.69 -7.37 -20.39
C PHE A 158 -7.40 -7.24 -21.19
N PRO A 159 -7.37 -6.44 -22.30
CA PRO A 159 -6.19 -6.30 -23.15
C PRO A 159 -4.97 -5.78 -22.37
N LEU A 160 -3.86 -6.52 -22.44
CA LEU A 160 -2.61 -6.17 -21.74
C LEU A 160 -2.07 -4.79 -22.13
N GLU A 161 -2.24 -4.38 -23.39
CA GLU A 161 -1.84 -3.09 -23.92
C GLU A 161 -2.58 -1.91 -23.31
N ASN A 162 -3.77 -2.15 -22.75
CA ASN A 162 -4.59 -1.16 -22.07
C ASN A 162 -4.44 -1.19 -20.55
N ILE A 163 -3.49 -1.98 -20.02
CA ILE A 163 -3.11 -1.99 -18.59
C ILE A 163 -1.72 -1.40 -18.42
N TYR A 164 -1.63 -0.28 -17.72
CA TYR A 164 -0.42 0.49 -17.50
C TYR A 164 0.09 0.30 -16.07
N VAL A 165 1.36 -0.05 -15.92
CA VAL A 165 1.96 -0.23 -14.59
C VAL A 165 2.62 1.07 -14.14
N THR A 166 2.19 1.59 -12.99
CA THR A 166 2.75 2.76 -12.32
C THR A 166 3.13 2.38 -10.89
N PRO A 167 4.37 1.92 -10.65
CA PRO A 167 4.79 1.47 -9.34
C PRO A 167 4.66 2.56 -8.28
N LEU A 168 4.29 2.16 -7.07
CA LEU A 168 4.22 3.05 -5.91
C LEU A 168 5.62 3.36 -5.38
N ALA A 169 5.69 4.35 -4.47
CA ALA A 169 6.92 4.71 -3.76
C ALA A 169 6.66 4.87 -2.26
N ALA A 170 7.72 4.85 -1.47
CA ALA A 170 7.65 5.31 -0.08
C ALA A 170 7.48 6.85 -0.06
N GLU A 171 6.72 7.36 0.91
CA GLU A 171 6.62 8.81 1.13
C GLU A 171 7.96 9.38 1.63
N ASP A 172 8.23 10.66 1.38
CA ASP A 172 9.49 11.34 1.72
C ASP A 172 9.84 11.32 3.22
N ILE A 173 8.85 11.06 4.08
CA ILE A 173 9.06 10.91 5.52
C ILE A 173 9.88 9.65 5.86
N TYR A 174 9.80 8.62 5.00
CA TYR A 174 10.55 7.38 5.18
C TYR A 174 11.96 7.54 4.63
N ARG A 175 12.89 7.75 5.54
CA ARG A 175 14.32 7.96 5.24
C ARG A 175 15.18 7.46 6.39
N PRO A 176 16.49 7.25 6.17
CA PRO A 176 17.39 6.88 7.25
C PRO A 176 17.43 7.96 8.34
N LEU A 177 17.20 7.54 9.58
CA LEU A 177 17.33 8.32 10.80
C LEU A 177 18.36 7.63 11.73
N SER A 178 18.80 8.33 12.77
CA SER A 178 19.62 7.70 13.82
C SER A 178 18.82 6.59 14.52
N LYS A 179 19.32 5.35 14.45
CA LYS A 179 18.66 4.19 15.08
C LYS A 179 18.55 4.39 16.59
N CYS A 180 19.60 4.89 17.24
CA CYS A 180 19.61 5.14 18.68
C CYS A 180 18.51 6.16 19.05
N GLN A 181 18.48 7.32 18.37
CA GLN A 181 17.45 8.34 18.63
C GLN A 181 16.04 7.84 18.33
N SER A 182 15.86 7.06 17.26
CA SER A 182 14.56 6.47 16.93
C SER A 182 14.10 5.49 18.00
N LYS A 183 15.01 4.67 18.53
CA LYS A 183 14.74 3.75 19.64
C LYS A 183 14.36 4.51 20.91
N ASP A 184 15.12 5.55 21.28
CA ASP A 184 14.84 6.38 22.44
C ASP A 184 13.43 7.00 22.37
N LEU A 185 13.05 7.50 21.18
CA LEU A 185 11.72 8.09 20.96
C LEU A 185 10.61 7.04 20.98
N VAL A 186 10.84 5.84 20.43
CA VAL A 186 9.88 4.71 20.51
C VAL A 186 9.71 4.28 21.98
N THR A 187 10.80 4.18 22.73
CA THR A 187 10.73 3.89 24.18
C THR A 187 9.94 4.97 24.92
N GLN A 188 10.24 6.23 24.70
CA GLN A 188 9.59 7.34 25.40
C GLN A 188 8.10 7.45 25.11
N LYS A 189 7.71 7.28 23.82
CA LYS A 189 6.32 7.47 23.39
C LYS A 189 5.44 6.24 23.58
N TYR A 190 6.04 5.04 23.42
CA TYR A 190 5.29 3.78 23.32
C TYR A 190 5.68 2.73 24.35
N GLY A 191 6.71 2.99 25.20
CA GLY A 191 7.14 2.09 26.26
C GLY A 191 7.81 0.80 25.77
N ILE A 192 8.37 0.80 24.55
CA ILE A 192 9.08 -0.35 24.00
C ILE A 192 10.57 -0.13 24.19
N GLU A 193 11.16 -0.86 25.13
CA GLU A 193 12.56 -0.68 25.56
C GLU A 193 13.52 -1.62 24.83
N GLU A 194 13.05 -2.82 24.50
CA GLU A 194 13.86 -3.87 23.88
C GLU A 194 14.05 -3.63 22.37
N ASP A 195 15.07 -4.24 21.80
CA ASP A 195 15.21 -4.37 20.37
C ASP A 195 14.07 -5.23 19.80
N PHE A 196 13.69 -5.05 18.53
CA PHE A 196 12.51 -5.74 18.03
C PHE A 196 12.57 -6.11 16.56
N VAL A 197 11.87 -7.20 16.26
CA VAL A 197 11.39 -7.59 14.94
C VAL A 197 10.07 -6.87 14.68
N LEU A 198 9.93 -6.23 13.54
CA LEU A 198 8.78 -5.40 13.20
C LEU A 198 7.87 -6.06 12.18
N TYR A 199 6.57 -5.94 12.39
CA TYR A 199 5.54 -6.12 11.38
C TYR A 199 4.68 -4.85 11.31
N VAL A 200 4.31 -4.43 10.08
CA VAL A 200 3.43 -3.30 9.84
C VAL A 200 2.32 -3.69 8.87
N GLY A 201 1.06 -3.50 9.28
CA GLY A 201 -0.08 -3.75 8.41
C GLY A 201 -1.37 -4.11 9.13
N GLY A 202 -2.47 -4.21 8.39
CA GLY A 202 -3.76 -4.63 8.93
C GLY A 202 -3.76 -6.10 9.40
N PHE A 203 -4.75 -6.44 10.22
CA PHE A 203 -4.90 -7.78 10.83
C PHE A 203 -5.66 -8.78 9.94
N SER A 204 -5.69 -8.57 8.61
CA SER A 204 -6.31 -9.51 7.67
C SER A 204 -5.53 -10.85 7.64
N PRO A 205 -6.22 -12.00 7.58
CA PRO A 205 -5.57 -13.32 7.49
C PRO A 205 -4.56 -13.44 6.34
N ARG A 206 -4.80 -12.78 5.21
CA ARG A 206 -3.87 -12.76 4.06
C ARG A 206 -2.47 -12.23 4.39
N LYS A 207 -2.35 -11.44 5.45
CA LYS A 207 -1.07 -10.87 5.92
C LYS A 207 -0.20 -11.88 6.69
N ASN A 208 -0.76 -13.05 7.01
CA ASN A 208 -0.05 -14.17 7.65
C ASN A 208 0.62 -13.81 8.99
N ILE A 209 -0.03 -12.97 9.80
CA ILE A 209 0.49 -12.63 11.14
C ILE A 209 0.59 -13.89 12.01
N LYS A 210 -0.33 -14.85 11.84
CA LYS A 210 -0.26 -16.14 12.56
C LYS A 210 1.04 -16.87 12.27
N GLY A 211 1.40 -17.01 10.99
CA GLY A 211 2.66 -17.64 10.59
C GLY A 211 3.89 -16.90 11.11
N LEU A 212 3.85 -15.56 11.17
CA LEU A 212 4.91 -14.76 11.78
C LEU A 212 5.06 -15.05 13.28
N ILE A 213 3.97 -15.09 14.04
CA ILE A 213 3.99 -15.42 15.48
C ILE A 213 4.53 -16.85 15.70
N GLU A 214 4.12 -17.80 14.87
CA GLU A 214 4.62 -19.17 14.92
C GLU A 214 6.12 -19.26 14.60
N ALA A 215 6.59 -18.55 13.58
CA ALA A 215 8.02 -18.50 13.23
C ALA A 215 8.84 -17.85 14.34
N TYR A 216 8.36 -16.74 14.90
CA TYR A 216 9.02 -16.08 16.03
C TYR A 216 9.06 -16.99 17.28
N SER A 217 8.03 -17.77 17.56
CA SER A 217 8.00 -18.70 18.70
C SER A 217 9.11 -19.75 18.65
N LYS A 218 9.53 -20.13 17.43
CA LYS A 218 10.60 -21.11 17.19
C LYS A 218 12.02 -20.56 17.35
N LEU A 219 12.18 -19.25 17.51
CA LEU A 219 13.50 -18.66 17.76
C LEU A 219 14.11 -19.21 19.06
N PRO A 220 15.46 -19.30 19.16
CA PRO A 220 16.16 -19.57 20.42
C PRO A 220 15.71 -18.66 21.56
N SER A 221 15.73 -19.16 22.79
CA SER A 221 15.22 -18.44 23.95
C SER A 221 15.98 -17.13 24.21
N ASP A 222 17.30 -17.13 24.05
CA ASP A 222 18.14 -15.95 24.18
C ASP A 222 17.80 -14.84 23.20
N LEU A 223 17.44 -15.19 21.97
CA LEU A 223 16.97 -14.22 20.99
C LEU A 223 15.59 -13.66 21.36
N LYS A 224 14.67 -14.48 21.87
CA LYS A 224 13.35 -14.00 22.34
C LYS A 224 13.43 -13.13 23.59
N GLU A 225 14.46 -13.31 24.43
CA GLU A 225 14.72 -12.40 25.55
C GLU A 225 15.26 -11.04 25.09
N THR A 226 16.07 -11.02 24.03
CA THR A 226 16.71 -9.81 23.50
C THR A 226 15.78 -9.01 22.57
N TYR A 227 15.01 -9.69 21.72
CA TYR A 227 14.25 -9.08 20.65
C TYR A 227 12.75 -9.37 20.79
N LYS A 228 11.93 -8.35 21.00
CA LYS A 228 10.46 -8.48 20.96
C LYS A 228 9.94 -8.60 19.53
N LEU A 229 8.73 -9.15 19.37
CA LEU A 229 7.97 -9.04 18.13
C LEU A 229 6.97 -7.89 18.27
N VAL A 230 7.17 -6.81 17.54
CA VAL A 230 6.26 -5.64 17.51
C VAL A 230 5.37 -5.72 16.27
N ILE A 231 4.08 -5.75 16.50
CA ILE A 231 3.05 -5.84 15.45
C ILE A 231 2.24 -4.54 15.46
N ILE A 232 2.45 -3.71 14.43
CA ILE A 232 1.75 -2.45 14.24
C ILE A 232 0.57 -2.64 13.30
N GLY A 233 -0.62 -2.22 13.76
CA GLY A 233 -1.80 -2.20 12.92
C GLY A 233 -3.07 -2.01 13.73
N ARG A 234 -4.07 -1.40 13.11
CA ARG A 234 -5.37 -1.17 13.75
C ARG A 234 -6.01 -2.51 14.16
N LYS A 235 -6.33 -2.64 15.42
CA LYS A 235 -6.99 -3.83 15.96
C LYS A 235 -8.34 -4.04 15.31
N GLY A 236 -8.49 -5.22 14.70
CA GLY A 236 -9.73 -5.68 14.07
C GLY A 236 -10.18 -7.01 14.67
N PRO A 237 -11.23 -7.65 14.14
CA PRO A 237 -11.76 -8.91 14.68
C PRO A 237 -10.70 -10.02 14.84
N SER A 238 -9.76 -10.11 13.90
CA SER A 238 -8.70 -11.13 13.92
C SER A 238 -7.62 -10.91 15.00
N TYR A 239 -7.58 -9.73 15.62
CA TYR A 239 -6.61 -9.42 16.68
C TYR A 239 -6.63 -10.44 17.82
N TYR A 240 -7.84 -10.79 18.28
CA TYR A 240 -8.01 -11.72 19.40
C TYR A 240 -7.46 -13.11 19.07
N ASN A 241 -7.58 -13.56 17.83
CA ASN A 241 -7.04 -14.84 17.39
C ASN A 241 -5.51 -14.85 17.42
N TYR A 242 -4.87 -13.74 17.03
CA TYR A 242 -3.41 -13.63 17.07
C TYR A 242 -2.88 -13.53 18.49
N LYS A 243 -3.57 -12.82 19.37
CA LYS A 243 -3.24 -12.75 20.79
C LYS A 243 -3.36 -14.12 21.44
N ALA A 244 -4.47 -14.82 21.22
CA ALA A 244 -4.66 -16.20 21.72
C ALA A 244 -3.57 -17.14 21.21
N ARG A 245 -3.13 -16.99 19.92
CA ARG A 245 -2.05 -17.81 19.39
C ARG A 245 -0.72 -17.56 20.09
N ALA A 246 -0.40 -16.31 20.42
CA ALA A 246 0.79 -16.00 21.21
C ALA A 246 0.71 -16.58 22.64
N GLU A 247 -0.48 -16.59 23.25
CA GLU A 247 -0.75 -17.23 24.56
C GLU A 247 -0.56 -18.74 24.50
N GLU A 248 -1.14 -19.42 23.52
CA GLU A 248 -0.96 -20.88 23.28
C GLU A 248 0.50 -21.29 23.13
N LEU A 249 1.31 -20.42 22.51
CA LEU A 249 2.73 -20.66 22.27
C LEU A 249 3.63 -20.23 23.46
N GLY A 250 3.05 -19.67 24.52
CA GLY A 250 3.78 -19.24 25.72
C GLY A 250 4.71 -18.04 25.48
N ILE A 251 4.37 -17.16 24.54
CA ILE A 251 5.20 -16.00 24.16
C ILE A 251 4.44 -14.65 24.27
N SER A 252 3.35 -14.59 25.04
CA SER A 252 2.53 -13.38 25.16
C SER A 252 3.31 -12.15 25.65
N ASP A 253 4.29 -12.35 26.54
CA ASP A 253 5.17 -11.32 27.07
C ASP A 253 6.27 -10.87 26.08
N LYS A 254 6.39 -11.57 24.95
CA LYS A 254 7.38 -11.29 23.90
C LYS A 254 6.74 -10.63 22.67
N VAL A 255 5.41 -10.60 22.56
CA VAL A 255 4.68 -10.03 21.40
C VAL A 255 3.92 -8.78 21.82
N ILE A 256 4.27 -7.64 21.21
CA ILE A 256 3.66 -6.34 21.48
C ILE A 256 2.76 -5.96 20.30
N PHE A 257 1.47 -5.75 20.59
CA PHE A 257 0.49 -5.24 19.63
C PHE A 257 0.22 -3.76 19.95
N THR A 258 0.72 -2.85 19.12
CA THR A 258 0.67 -1.42 19.42
C THR A 258 -0.69 -0.77 19.15
N ASP A 259 -1.50 -1.30 18.23
CA ASP A 259 -2.63 -0.59 17.63
C ASP A 259 -2.16 0.41 16.53
N PHE A 260 -2.99 1.42 16.21
CA PHE A 260 -2.68 2.44 15.22
C PHE A 260 -1.55 3.35 15.70
N ILE A 261 -0.55 3.54 14.85
CA ILE A 261 0.53 4.49 15.05
C ILE A 261 0.34 5.66 14.05
N PRO A 262 0.44 6.93 14.50
CA PRO A 262 0.40 8.08 13.60
C PRO A 262 1.46 8.01 12.50
N LEU A 263 1.12 8.52 11.32
CA LEU A 263 1.99 8.45 10.14
C LEU A 263 3.37 9.09 10.41
N GLU A 264 3.39 10.20 11.14
CA GLU A 264 4.59 10.93 11.52
C GLU A 264 5.55 10.15 12.43
N ASP A 265 5.04 9.17 13.18
CA ASP A 265 5.84 8.33 14.06
C ASP A 265 6.28 7.01 13.40
N MET A 266 5.67 6.62 12.29
CA MET A 266 6.02 5.38 11.59
C MET A 266 7.50 5.28 11.19
N PRO A 267 8.17 6.36 10.70
CA PRO A 267 9.60 6.31 10.42
C PRO A 267 10.46 5.94 11.62
N LEU A 268 10.05 6.29 12.85
CA LEU A 268 10.78 5.92 14.07
C LEU A 268 10.80 4.41 14.26
N PHE A 269 9.66 3.76 14.07
CA PHE A 269 9.55 2.30 14.19
C PHE A 269 10.37 1.56 13.15
N TYR A 270 10.32 1.99 11.88
CA TYR A 270 11.16 1.38 10.84
C TYR A 270 12.65 1.55 11.17
N ASN A 271 13.10 2.75 11.53
CA ASN A 271 14.51 3.00 11.82
C ASN A 271 15.01 2.32 13.13
N ALA A 272 14.12 2.13 14.11
CA ALA A 272 14.46 1.44 15.36
C ALA A 272 14.51 -0.09 15.20
N ALA A 273 13.75 -0.65 14.26
CA ALA A 273 13.62 -2.09 14.06
C ALA A 273 14.95 -2.77 13.65
N GLU A 274 15.14 -4.01 14.06
CA GLU A 274 16.22 -4.88 13.59
C GLU A 274 15.96 -5.45 12.21
N VAL A 275 14.71 -5.78 11.94
CA VAL A 275 14.22 -6.34 10.67
C VAL A 275 12.72 -6.15 10.56
N LEU A 276 12.24 -5.81 9.37
CA LEU A 276 10.81 -5.95 9.01
C LEU A 276 10.56 -7.35 8.48
N VAL A 277 9.50 -8.00 8.98
CA VAL A 277 9.03 -9.30 8.47
C VAL A 277 7.63 -9.15 7.88
N TYR A 278 7.48 -9.47 6.59
CA TYR A 278 6.25 -9.25 5.84
C TYR A 278 5.84 -10.50 5.03
N PRO A 279 5.35 -11.56 5.69
CA PRO A 279 5.13 -12.88 5.10
C PRO A 279 3.74 -13.03 4.47
N SER A 280 3.23 -11.99 3.80
CA SER A 280 1.88 -11.97 3.23
C SER A 280 1.68 -13.05 2.17
N PHE A 281 0.50 -13.64 2.12
CA PHE A 281 0.13 -14.60 1.07
C PHE A 281 -0.15 -13.92 -0.26
N TYR A 282 -0.71 -12.71 -0.23
CA TYR A 282 -1.02 -11.94 -1.43
C TYR A 282 -0.92 -10.43 -1.18
N GLU A 283 -0.26 -9.72 -2.11
CA GLU A 283 -0.18 -8.24 -2.15
C GLU A 283 -0.24 -7.76 -3.60
N GLY A 284 -0.88 -6.60 -3.81
CA GLY A 284 -0.83 -5.92 -5.10
C GLY A 284 0.48 -5.17 -5.33
N PHE A 285 1.17 -4.72 -4.23
CA PHE A 285 2.46 -4.05 -4.30
C PHE A 285 3.35 -4.39 -3.09
N GLY A 286 3.11 -3.81 -1.92
CA GLY A 286 3.92 -4.00 -0.72
C GLY A 286 4.61 -2.72 -0.24
N LEU A 287 3.83 -1.68 0.08
CA LEU A 287 4.37 -0.43 0.62
C LEU A 287 5.21 -0.62 1.89
N PRO A 288 4.78 -1.38 2.93
CA PRO A 288 5.57 -1.52 4.15
C PRO A 288 6.99 -2.07 3.94
N PRO A 289 7.24 -3.09 3.11
CA PRO A 289 8.59 -3.47 2.71
C PRO A 289 9.40 -2.33 2.08
N LEU A 290 8.78 -1.55 1.19
CA LEU A 290 9.47 -0.44 0.51
C LEU A 290 9.77 0.72 1.47
N GLU A 291 8.85 1.04 2.39
CA GLU A 291 9.03 2.03 3.47
C GLU A 291 10.18 1.63 4.41
N ALA A 292 10.23 0.36 4.82
CA ALA A 292 11.33 -0.20 5.59
C ALA A 292 12.67 -0.07 4.84
N MET A 293 12.70 -0.41 3.56
CA MET A 293 13.88 -0.26 2.71
C MET A 293 14.33 1.18 2.60
N ALA A 294 13.39 2.14 2.47
CA ALA A 294 13.69 3.57 2.43
C ALA A 294 14.29 4.08 3.75
N CYS A 295 13.91 3.48 4.88
CA CYS A 295 14.51 3.74 6.19
C CYS A 295 15.87 3.02 6.40
N GLY A 296 16.27 2.13 5.48
CA GLY A 296 17.48 1.30 5.64
C GLY A 296 17.27 0.11 6.57
N THR A 297 16.05 -0.31 6.82
CA THR A 297 15.71 -1.47 7.64
C THR A 297 15.80 -2.74 6.79
N PRO A 298 16.50 -3.82 7.25
CA PRO A 298 16.48 -5.12 6.59
C PRO A 298 15.05 -5.66 6.46
N VAL A 299 14.76 -6.36 5.36
CA VAL A 299 13.43 -6.89 5.06
C VAL A 299 13.48 -8.39 4.81
N ILE A 300 12.58 -9.14 5.47
CA ILE A 300 12.22 -10.51 5.10
C ILE A 300 10.79 -10.44 4.57
N ALA A 301 10.57 -10.86 3.33
CA ALA A 301 9.26 -10.79 2.70
C ALA A 301 8.85 -12.11 2.06
N SER A 302 7.57 -12.27 1.78
CA SER A 302 7.07 -13.41 1.02
C SER A 302 7.63 -13.44 -0.40
N ASN A 303 7.84 -14.63 -0.95
CA ASN A 303 8.21 -14.85 -2.35
C ASN A 303 6.99 -14.95 -3.29
N LYS A 304 5.81 -14.51 -2.84
CA LYS A 304 4.56 -14.57 -3.60
C LYS A 304 4.17 -13.20 -4.15
N THR A 305 3.39 -13.24 -5.23
CA THR A 305 2.71 -12.09 -5.85
C THR A 305 3.67 -10.96 -6.25
N SER A 306 3.40 -9.72 -5.88
CA SER A 306 4.23 -8.55 -6.22
C SER A 306 5.50 -8.38 -5.38
N LEU A 307 5.61 -9.07 -4.23
CA LEU A 307 6.72 -8.84 -3.31
C LEU A 307 8.11 -9.16 -3.89
N PRO A 308 8.29 -10.23 -4.70
CA PRO A 308 9.56 -10.45 -5.40
C PRO A 308 9.92 -9.32 -6.37
N GLU A 309 8.92 -8.74 -7.07
CA GLU A 309 9.10 -7.61 -7.97
C GLU A 309 9.53 -6.35 -7.21
N VAL A 310 8.88 -6.05 -6.08
CA VAL A 310 9.16 -4.85 -5.27
C VAL A 310 10.48 -4.97 -4.52
N CYS A 311 10.72 -6.10 -3.86
CA CYS A 311 11.88 -6.31 -3.00
C CYS A 311 13.14 -6.70 -3.78
N TYR A 312 12.98 -7.45 -4.87
CA TYR A 312 14.09 -7.97 -5.66
C TYR A 312 15.15 -8.65 -4.77
N GLU A 313 16.43 -8.44 -5.03
CA GLU A 313 17.55 -8.98 -4.22
C GLU A 313 17.83 -8.22 -2.92
N SER A 314 16.99 -7.25 -2.54
CA SER A 314 17.19 -6.40 -1.38
C SER A 314 16.59 -6.97 -0.09
N ALA A 315 15.74 -7.99 -0.20
CA ALA A 315 15.16 -8.72 0.91
C ALA A 315 15.52 -10.21 0.87
N LEU A 316 15.40 -10.87 2.00
CA LEU A 316 15.28 -12.32 2.01
C LEU A 316 13.84 -12.69 1.64
N LEU A 317 13.67 -13.46 0.57
CA LEU A 317 12.38 -13.89 0.08
C LEU A 317 12.11 -15.33 0.53
N VAL A 318 11.01 -15.53 1.26
CA VAL A 318 10.64 -16.82 1.87
C VAL A 318 9.25 -17.25 1.42
N ASP A 319 9.02 -18.55 1.32
CA ASP A 319 7.66 -19.06 1.15
C ASP A 319 6.85 -18.78 2.43
N PRO A 320 5.73 -18.04 2.37
CA PRO A 320 4.95 -17.67 3.55
C PRO A 320 4.31 -18.86 4.28
N TYR A 321 4.30 -20.04 3.65
CA TYR A 321 3.87 -21.30 4.28
C TYR A 321 5.00 -22.04 4.99
N ASP A 322 6.26 -21.69 4.73
CA ASP A 322 7.44 -22.31 5.35
C ASP A 322 7.84 -21.57 6.65
N ILE A 323 7.19 -21.95 7.74
CA ILE A 323 7.39 -21.35 9.05
C ILE A 323 8.83 -21.59 9.57
N ASP A 324 9.43 -22.72 9.25
CA ASP A 324 10.78 -23.05 9.70
C ASP A 324 11.83 -22.20 8.98
N MET A 325 11.69 -22.01 7.66
CA MET A 325 12.57 -21.12 6.91
C MET A 325 12.38 -19.66 7.33
N LEU A 326 11.13 -19.22 7.58
CA LEU A 326 10.86 -17.88 8.09
C LEU A 326 11.55 -17.64 9.44
N SER A 327 11.45 -18.59 10.38
CA SER A 327 12.15 -18.53 11.66
C SER A 327 13.68 -18.50 11.49
N TYR A 328 14.21 -19.35 10.62
CA TYR A 328 15.63 -19.41 10.32
C TYR A 328 16.15 -18.09 9.73
N ASP A 329 15.43 -17.49 8.79
CA ASP A 329 15.81 -16.20 8.18
C ASP A 329 15.74 -15.04 9.19
N ILE A 330 14.75 -15.03 10.10
CA ILE A 330 14.72 -14.07 11.21
C ILE A 330 15.98 -14.23 12.07
N GLN A 331 16.29 -15.44 12.49
CA GLN A 331 17.50 -15.73 13.28
C GLN A 331 18.78 -15.27 12.55
N ARG A 332 18.91 -15.58 11.25
CA ARG A 332 20.07 -15.17 10.44
C ARG A 332 20.27 -13.66 10.43
N VAL A 333 19.19 -12.90 10.23
CA VAL A 333 19.29 -11.43 10.20
C VAL A 333 19.64 -10.88 11.58
N LEU A 334 19.08 -11.44 12.65
CA LEU A 334 19.36 -10.99 14.02
C LEU A 334 20.79 -11.26 14.45
N THR A 335 21.39 -12.38 14.02
CA THR A 335 22.72 -12.84 14.49
C THR A 335 23.88 -12.56 13.56
N ASN A 336 23.63 -12.16 12.30
CA ASN A 336 24.67 -11.94 11.30
C ASN A 336 24.76 -10.45 10.89
N SER A 337 25.68 -9.72 11.51
CA SER A 337 25.89 -8.30 11.28
C SER A 337 26.32 -7.98 9.82
N LEU A 338 27.10 -8.84 9.18
CA LEU A 338 27.53 -8.65 7.78
C LEU A 338 26.34 -8.79 6.82
N LEU A 339 25.49 -9.80 7.02
CA LEU A 339 24.26 -9.97 6.27
C LEU A 339 23.37 -8.73 6.45
N LYS A 340 23.17 -8.27 7.68
CA LYS A 340 22.35 -7.11 8.00
C LYS A 340 22.86 -5.86 7.29
N LEU A 341 24.15 -5.57 7.34
CA LEU A 341 24.76 -4.41 6.64
C LEU A 341 24.60 -4.51 5.12
N THR A 342 24.73 -5.71 4.56
CA THR A 342 24.54 -5.95 3.13
C THR A 342 23.09 -5.67 2.73
N MET A 343 22.12 -6.14 3.52
CA MET A 343 20.69 -5.89 3.30
C MET A 343 20.35 -4.41 3.38
N VAL A 344 20.86 -3.69 4.38
CA VAL A 344 20.68 -2.23 4.51
C VAL A 344 21.12 -1.51 3.23
N LYS A 345 22.34 -1.79 2.76
CA LYS A 345 22.85 -1.16 1.53
C LYS A 345 21.99 -1.46 0.30
N LYS A 346 21.61 -2.71 0.12
CA LYS A 346 20.73 -3.13 -0.99
C LYS A 346 19.35 -2.49 -0.87
N SER A 347 18.78 -2.42 0.33
CA SER A 347 17.47 -1.81 0.62
C SER A 347 17.43 -0.33 0.21
N LEU A 348 18.41 0.46 0.62
CA LEU A 348 18.50 1.86 0.25
C LEU A 348 18.66 2.06 -1.26
N THR A 349 19.49 1.23 -1.91
CA THR A 349 19.65 1.26 -3.37
C THR A 349 18.34 0.89 -4.07
N ARG A 350 17.60 -0.10 -3.58
CA ARG A 350 16.34 -0.53 -4.19
C ARG A 350 15.25 0.52 -4.03
N SER A 351 15.05 1.02 -2.82
CA SER A 351 14.02 2.02 -2.54
C SER A 351 14.20 3.31 -3.36
N SER A 352 15.44 3.73 -3.62
CA SER A 352 15.73 4.91 -4.44
C SER A 352 15.34 4.79 -5.92
N GLN A 353 15.02 3.58 -6.39
CA GLN A 353 14.51 3.35 -7.76
C GLN A 353 13.01 3.66 -7.90
N PHE A 354 12.32 3.87 -6.78
CA PHE A 354 10.90 4.21 -6.73
C PHE A 354 10.73 5.65 -6.27
N SER A 355 9.91 6.42 -6.99
CA SER A 355 9.55 7.78 -6.57
C SER A 355 8.13 8.12 -7.01
N TRP A 356 7.44 8.89 -6.22
CA TRP A 356 6.10 9.36 -6.57
C TRP A 356 6.09 10.26 -7.80
N SER A 357 7.19 10.98 -8.06
CA SER A 357 7.37 11.75 -9.31
C SER A 357 7.40 10.83 -10.53
N LYS A 358 8.04 9.65 -10.42
CA LYS A 358 8.01 8.65 -11.50
C LYS A 358 6.61 8.06 -11.65
N THR A 359 5.93 7.69 -10.57
CA THR A 359 4.54 7.22 -10.58
C THR A 359 3.64 8.22 -11.31
N ALA A 360 3.78 9.52 -11.01
CA ALA A 360 3.02 10.60 -11.66
C ALA A 360 3.38 10.73 -13.15
N SER A 361 4.68 10.68 -13.50
CA SER A 361 5.14 10.73 -14.89
C SER A 361 4.62 9.55 -15.72
N ASP A 362 4.70 8.33 -15.17
CA ASP A 362 4.19 7.12 -15.81
C ASP A 362 2.65 7.19 -15.97
N THR A 363 1.95 7.81 -15.00
CA THR A 363 0.49 8.07 -15.08
C THR A 363 0.15 9.04 -16.21
N ILE A 364 0.92 10.12 -16.39
CA ILE A 364 0.74 11.06 -17.51
C ILE A 364 0.97 10.33 -18.84
N ALA A 365 1.98 9.47 -18.92
CA ALA A 365 2.25 8.68 -20.12
C ALA A 365 1.07 7.72 -20.43
N ALA A 366 0.49 7.08 -19.41
CA ALA A 366 -0.70 6.25 -19.55
C ALA A 366 -1.89 7.06 -20.09
N TYR A 367 -2.15 8.25 -19.55
CA TYR A 367 -3.21 9.14 -20.05
C TYR A 367 -3.01 9.48 -21.54
N LYS A 368 -1.79 9.85 -21.92
CA LYS A 368 -1.45 10.15 -23.33
C LYS A 368 -1.71 8.94 -24.23
N SER A 369 -1.27 7.74 -23.80
CA SER A 369 -1.50 6.50 -24.55
C SER A 369 -2.98 6.22 -24.75
N ILE A 370 -3.83 6.37 -23.70
CA ILE A 370 -5.25 6.10 -23.76
C ILE A 370 -5.99 7.09 -24.67
N ILE A 371 -5.61 8.38 -24.64
CA ILE A 371 -6.23 9.38 -25.53
C ILE A 371 -5.86 9.16 -27.00
N TYR A 372 -4.65 8.73 -27.28
CA TYR A 372 -4.16 8.58 -28.66
C TYR A 372 -4.28 7.16 -29.22
N SER A 373 -4.75 6.17 -28.44
CA SER A 373 -4.92 4.78 -28.92
C SER A 373 -5.99 4.63 -30.02
N ASP A 374 -6.88 5.61 -30.19
CA ASP A 374 -7.93 5.61 -31.24
C ASP A 374 -7.49 6.32 -32.55
N LYS A 375 -6.22 6.64 -32.69
CA LYS A 375 -5.64 7.20 -33.92
C LYS A 375 -4.68 6.23 -34.59
#